data_5a9d0bc04dd9673cb23b6a7788ec6e67
#
_entry.id   5a9d0bc04dd9673cb23b6a7788ec6e67
#
_cell.length_a   1.000
_cell.length_b   1.000
_cell.length_c   1.000
_cell.angle_alpha   90.00
_cell.angle_beta   90.00
_cell.angle_gamma   90.00
#
_symmetry.space_group_name_H-M   'P 1'
#
loop_
_entity.id
_entity.type
_entity.pdbx_description
1 polymer ?
#
loop_
_entity_poly.entity_id
_entity_poly.type
_entity_poly.pdbx_seq_one_letter_code
_entity_poly.pdbx_strand_id
1 'polypeptide(L)'
;MKPLFKIVMGLGAICLLAALILYLINSPKAAEPFLISGIVCIALGVRGVSALKGFAYPIMIVGVVSTALIFPQYFVEINGYKLSGLITPLIQLIMFGMGITMSYKDFLGVFKAPKGVFVGILSHFTIMPLLGFALASMSGFEPEIAAGMILIGCAPNAVAANVISYLAKANLALSITLTSIATLLAPFLTPLLMKLLGGSFIEINVLDMMWDIMKMVILPITLAIVLNELLKDKIKWLNSIMPMVSMFGIAFIIIIVTAVGRESLLTVGPLLILLALVHNLLGYTLGYWSARLFGMSEKDCRTIAINVGMQNAGLSKGLAHGMGKLGTVGLAPMIYGPMMNISGSILASFWKNKPINEEEITSTKN
;
A
#
# COMPACT_ATOMS: atom_id res chain seq x y z
N MET A 1 -18.75 5.09 -23.40
CA MET A 1 -18.44 6.13 -22.41
C MET A 1 -19.57 7.16 -22.39
N LYS A 2 -20.14 7.47 -21.21
CA LYS A 2 -21.18 8.52 -21.10
C LYS A 2 -20.59 9.87 -21.54
N PRO A 3 -21.37 10.74 -22.21
CA PRO A 3 -20.86 12.01 -22.76
C PRO A 3 -20.18 12.90 -21.70
N LEU A 4 -20.69 12.91 -20.48
CA LEU A 4 -20.10 13.64 -19.35
C LEU A 4 -18.62 13.30 -19.11
N PHE A 5 -18.25 12.01 -19.12
CA PHE A 5 -16.87 11.60 -18.89
C PHE A 5 -15.92 12.00 -20.02
N LYS A 6 -16.43 12.06 -21.28
CA LYS A 6 -15.65 12.58 -22.41
C LYS A 6 -15.35 14.08 -22.23
N ILE A 7 -16.37 14.84 -21.83
CA ILE A 7 -16.23 16.29 -21.59
C ILE A 7 -15.22 16.54 -20.46
N VAL A 8 -15.37 15.84 -19.33
CA VAL A 8 -14.47 16.01 -18.19
C VAL A 8 -13.03 15.64 -18.55
N MET A 9 -12.83 14.56 -19.32
CA MET A 9 -11.49 14.17 -19.78
C MET A 9 -10.91 15.18 -20.76
N GLY A 10 -11.74 15.75 -21.66
CA GLY A 10 -11.34 16.81 -22.58
C GLY A 10 -10.93 18.09 -21.84
N LEU A 11 -11.71 18.51 -20.84
CA LEU A 11 -11.35 19.63 -19.96
C LEU A 11 -10.02 19.37 -19.24
N GLY A 12 -9.82 18.15 -18.75
CA GLY A 12 -8.55 17.75 -18.13
C GLY A 12 -7.36 17.90 -19.08
N ALA A 13 -7.50 17.44 -20.32
CA ALA A 13 -6.46 17.58 -21.33
C ALA A 13 -6.17 19.04 -21.66
N ILE A 14 -7.20 19.88 -21.77
CA ILE A 14 -7.06 21.35 -22.00
C ILE A 14 -6.32 21.98 -20.82
N CYS A 15 -6.68 21.66 -19.58
CA CYS A 15 -5.99 22.17 -18.40
C CYS A 15 -4.51 21.75 -18.36
N LEU A 16 -4.18 20.50 -18.67
CA LEU A 16 -2.80 20.03 -18.72
C LEU A 16 -2.00 20.73 -19.82
N LEU A 17 -2.61 20.95 -20.99
CA LEU A 17 -1.98 21.71 -22.07
C LEU A 17 -1.75 23.19 -21.67
N ALA A 18 -2.74 23.83 -21.03
CA ALA A 18 -2.59 25.18 -20.50
C ALA A 18 -1.46 25.25 -19.44
N ALA A 19 -1.38 24.27 -18.52
CA ALA A 19 -0.30 24.19 -17.55
C ALA A 19 1.06 24.08 -18.22
N LEU A 20 1.19 23.25 -19.25
CA LEU A 20 2.43 23.09 -20.01
C LEU A 20 2.84 24.40 -20.71
N ILE A 21 1.90 25.07 -21.40
CA ILE A 21 2.15 26.36 -22.06
C ILE A 21 2.61 27.39 -21.04
N LEU A 22 1.89 27.53 -19.91
CA LEU A 22 2.23 28.50 -18.87
C LEU A 22 3.62 28.21 -18.26
N TYR A 23 3.99 26.96 -18.12
CA TYR A 23 5.32 26.56 -17.66
C TYR A 23 6.41 26.95 -18.68
N LEU A 24 6.16 26.72 -19.99
CA LEU A 24 7.10 27.04 -21.06
C LEU A 24 7.32 28.57 -21.23
N ILE A 25 6.30 29.40 -20.95
CA ILE A 25 6.42 30.86 -20.96
C ILE A 25 6.90 31.45 -19.60
N ASN A 26 7.53 30.63 -18.78
CA ASN A 26 8.15 31.00 -17.49
C ASN A 26 7.16 31.54 -16.44
N SER A 27 5.91 31.07 -16.46
CA SER A 27 4.86 31.42 -15.49
C SER A 27 4.43 30.19 -14.62
N PRO A 28 5.35 29.56 -13.86
CA PRO A 28 5.06 28.31 -13.15
C PRO A 28 3.93 28.44 -12.12
N LYS A 29 3.86 29.55 -11.38
CA LYS A 29 2.78 29.77 -10.39
C LYS A 29 1.38 29.82 -11.04
N ALA A 30 1.28 30.35 -12.25
CA ALA A 30 0.01 30.35 -12.99
C ALA A 30 -0.32 28.95 -13.55
N ALA A 31 0.67 28.11 -13.79
CA ALA A 31 0.49 26.74 -14.29
C ALA A 31 -0.07 25.78 -13.21
N GLU A 32 0.25 26.01 -11.92
CA GLU A 32 -0.06 25.12 -10.81
C GLU A 32 -1.56 24.75 -10.70
N PRO A 33 -2.51 25.70 -10.69
CA PRO A 33 -3.94 25.37 -10.60
C PRO A 33 -4.44 24.56 -11.80
N PHE A 34 -3.92 24.85 -13.00
CA PHE A 34 -4.28 24.11 -14.21
C PHE A 34 -3.73 22.68 -14.19
N LEU A 35 -2.52 22.47 -13.66
CA LEU A 35 -1.93 21.14 -13.48
C LEU A 35 -2.81 20.28 -12.57
N ILE A 36 -3.15 20.79 -11.38
CA ILE A 36 -3.96 20.06 -10.41
C ILE A 36 -5.36 19.78 -10.97
N SER A 37 -6.03 20.81 -11.50
CA SER A 37 -7.37 20.66 -12.08
C SER A 37 -7.36 19.67 -13.25
N GLY A 38 -6.33 19.70 -14.08
CA GLY A 38 -6.14 18.77 -15.19
C GLY A 38 -6.02 17.32 -14.73
N ILE A 39 -5.19 17.05 -13.74
CA ILE A 39 -5.01 15.69 -13.17
C ILE A 39 -6.32 15.18 -12.56
N VAL A 40 -7.02 16.01 -11.78
CA VAL A 40 -8.31 15.65 -11.17
C VAL A 40 -9.36 15.34 -12.23
N CYS A 41 -9.48 16.18 -13.26
CA CYS A 41 -10.40 15.96 -14.37
C CYS A 41 -10.07 14.67 -15.14
N ILE A 42 -8.79 14.38 -15.42
CA ILE A 42 -8.40 13.10 -16.04
C ILE A 42 -8.76 11.93 -15.14
N ALA A 43 -8.47 11.99 -13.84
CA ALA A 43 -8.83 10.93 -12.88
C ALA A 43 -10.33 10.63 -12.85
N LEU A 44 -11.17 11.67 -12.91
CA LEU A 44 -12.62 11.53 -12.97
C LEU A 44 -13.07 11.02 -14.36
N GLY A 45 -12.48 11.53 -15.43
CA GLY A 45 -12.83 11.18 -16.81
C GLY A 45 -12.55 9.71 -17.16
N VAL A 46 -11.40 9.15 -16.70
CA VAL A 46 -11.04 7.75 -16.97
C VAL A 46 -11.98 6.74 -16.31
N ARG A 47 -12.75 7.13 -15.29
CA ARG A 47 -13.81 6.28 -14.72
C ARG A 47 -14.87 5.87 -15.75
N GLY A 48 -15.06 6.67 -16.78
CA GLY A 48 -16.00 6.39 -17.88
C GLY A 48 -15.48 5.41 -18.94
N VAL A 49 -14.20 5.05 -18.89
CA VAL A 49 -13.54 4.14 -19.84
C VAL A 49 -13.31 2.79 -19.12
N SER A 50 -13.99 1.73 -19.53
CA SER A 50 -13.95 0.42 -18.86
C SER A 50 -12.53 -0.12 -18.72
N ALA A 51 -11.68 0.03 -19.73
CA ALA A 51 -10.28 -0.41 -19.73
C ALA A 51 -9.38 0.42 -18.80
N LEU A 52 -9.72 1.68 -18.50
CA LEU A 52 -8.89 2.61 -17.72
C LEU A 52 -9.47 2.90 -16.33
N LYS A 53 -10.66 2.39 -16.01
CA LYS A 53 -11.34 2.67 -14.74
C LYS A 53 -10.48 2.36 -13.51
N GLY A 54 -9.63 1.33 -13.57
CA GLY A 54 -8.71 0.94 -12.49
C GLY A 54 -7.61 1.97 -12.21
N PHE A 55 -7.28 2.83 -13.20
CA PHE A 55 -6.27 3.87 -13.05
C PHE A 55 -6.79 5.18 -12.44
N ALA A 56 -8.11 5.31 -12.25
CA ALA A 56 -8.70 6.55 -11.71
C ALA A 56 -8.14 6.90 -10.33
N TYR A 57 -8.01 5.94 -9.42
CA TYR A 57 -7.46 6.16 -8.09
C TYR A 57 -5.96 6.47 -8.11
N PRO A 58 -5.09 5.71 -8.80
CA PRO A 58 -3.69 6.08 -9.00
C PRO A 58 -3.49 7.50 -9.56
N ILE A 59 -4.24 7.90 -10.58
CA ILE A 59 -4.16 9.26 -11.15
C ILE A 59 -4.59 10.31 -10.10
N MET A 60 -5.64 10.04 -9.32
CA MET A 60 -6.05 10.92 -8.22
C MET A 60 -4.92 11.09 -7.19
N ILE A 61 -4.20 10.01 -6.85
CA ILE A 61 -3.06 10.09 -5.92
C ILE A 61 -1.93 10.96 -6.50
N VAL A 62 -1.68 10.92 -7.81
CA VAL A 62 -0.73 11.84 -8.44
C VAL A 62 -1.19 13.29 -8.25
N GLY A 63 -2.48 13.58 -8.39
CA GLY A 63 -3.04 14.91 -8.10
C GLY A 63 -2.87 15.33 -6.63
N VAL A 64 -3.10 14.40 -5.70
CA VAL A 64 -2.89 14.60 -4.25
C VAL A 64 -1.44 14.94 -3.94
N VAL A 65 -0.49 14.17 -4.48
CA VAL A 65 0.96 14.40 -4.32
C VAL A 65 1.35 15.75 -4.93
N SER A 66 0.91 16.05 -6.16
CA SER A 66 1.19 17.34 -6.82
C SER A 66 0.66 18.51 -5.99
N THR A 67 -0.55 18.39 -5.45
CA THR A 67 -1.14 19.44 -4.60
C THR A 67 -0.31 19.68 -3.33
N ALA A 68 0.14 18.60 -2.68
CA ALA A 68 0.98 18.71 -1.48
C ALA A 68 2.38 19.29 -1.75
N LEU A 69 2.96 18.98 -2.94
CA LEU A 69 4.26 19.52 -3.34
C LEU A 69 4.19 21.02 -3.67
N ILE A 70 3.08 21.46 -4.26
CA ILE A 70 2.87 22.86 -4.68
C ILE A 70 2.44 23.72 -3.48
N PHE A 71 1.52 23.23 -2.67
CA PHE A 71 0.92 23.95 -1.56
C PHE A 71 1.15 23.30 -0.19
N PRO A 72 2.40 22.98 0.20
CA PRO A 72 2.67 22.21 1.42
C PRO A 72 2.18 22.90 2.70
N GLN A 73 2.18 24.25 2.74
CA GLN A 73 1.79 25.05 3.90
C GLN A 73 0.35 24.77 4.38
N TYR A 74 -0.54 24.35 3.51
CA TYR A 74 -1.93 24.02 3.87
C TYR A 74 -2.09 22.61 4.45
N PHE A 75 -1.04 21.76 4.37
CA PHE A 75 -1.10 20.35 4.75
C PHE A 75 -0.12 19.96 5.84
N VAL A 76 0.67 20.89 6.35
CA VAL A 76 1.57 20.68 7.50
C VAL A 76 0.86 21.08 8.78
N GLU A 77 0.32 22.31 8.82
CA GLU A 77 -0.27 22.88 10.02
C GLU A 77 -1.43 23.83 9.65
N ILE A 78 -2.52 23.79 10.44
CA ILE A 78 -3.67 24.70 10.33
C ILE A 78 -3.95 25.27 11.72
N ASN A 79 -3.89 26.60 11.88
CA ASN A 79 -4.17 27.30 13.13
C ASN A 79 -3.41 26.73 14.37
N GLY A 80 -2.13 26.40 14.21
CA GLY A 80 -1.29 25.83 15.28
C GLY A 80 -1.45 24.32 15.47
N TYR A 81 -2.40 23.67 14.78
CA TYR A 81 -2.57 22.23 14.85
C TYR A 81 -1.82 21.51 13.72
N LYS A 82 -0.86 20.65 14.10
CA LYS A 82 -0.11 19.83 13.12
C LYS A 82 -1.01 18.70 12.57
N LEU A 83 -1.26 18.73 11.27
CA LEU A 83 -2.12 17.74 10.60
C LEU A 83 -1.57 16.31 10.69
N SER A 84 -0.27 16.14 10.91
CA SER A 84 0.32 14.81 11.18
C SER A 84 -0.30 14.09 12.37
N GLY A 85 -0.87 14.81 13.36
CA GLY A 85 -1.62 14.23 14.46
C GLY A 85 -2.87 13.44 14.04
N LEU A 86 -3.39 13.66 12.83
CA LEU A 86 -4.53 12.91 12.27
C LEU A 86 -4.12 11.55 11.69
N ILE A 87 -2.83 11.27 11.49
CA ILE A 87 -2.36 10.05 10.84
C ILE A 87 -2.76 8.81 11.64
N THR A 88 -2.49 8.79 12.94
CA THR A 88 -2.83 7.65 13.80
C THR A 88 -4.35 7.37 13.82
N PRO A 89 -5.25 8.35 14.08
CA PRO A 89 -6.70 8.11 14.00
C PRO A 89 -7.18 7.65 12.63
N LEU A 90 -6.61 8.18 11.55
CA LEU A 90 -6.97 7.76 10.19
C LEU A 90 -6.54 6.31 9.92
N ILE A 91 -5.35 5.90 10.37
CA ILE A 91 -4.91 4.51 10.26
C ILE A 91 -5.82 3.60 11.08
N GLN A 92 -6.15 3.97 12.30
CA GLN A 92 -7.07 3.21 13.15
C GLN A 92 -8.44 3.04 12.47
N LEU A 93 -8.97 4.09 11.84
CA LEU A 93 -10.22 4.03 11.09
C LEU A 93 -10.12 3.12 9.86
N ILE A 94 -9.00 3.17 9.12
CA ILE A 94 -8.72 2.29 7.98
C ILE A 94 -8.62 0.83 8.46
N MET A 95 -7.91 0.58 9.56
CA MET A 95 -7.76 -0.77 10.13
C MET A 95 -9.07 -1.31 10.69
N PHE A 96 -9.89 -0.45 11.29
CA PHE A 96 -11.25 -0.79 11.69
C PHE A 96 -12.09 -1.21 10.48
N GLY A 97 -12.05 -0.44 9.39
CA GLY A 97 -12.73 -0.78 8.14
C GLY A 97 -12.27 -2.11 7.55
N MET A 98 -10.99 -2.42 7.67
CA MET A 98 -10.44 -3.73 7.31
C MET A 98 -11.03 -4.84 8.19
N GLY A 99 -11.04 -4.64 9.52
CA GLY A 99 -11.58 -5.62 10.47
C GLY A 99 -13.08 -5.91 10.26
N ILE A 100 -13.87 -4.93 9.80
CA ILE A 100 -15.29 -5.13 9.45
C ILE A 100 -15.46 -6.17 8.34
N THR A 101 -14.51 -6.27 7.41
CA THR A 101 -14.54 -7.24 6.31
C THR A 101 -13.91 -8.59 6.67
N MET A 102 -13.29 -8.71 7.84
CA MET A 102 -12.66 -9.93 8.34
C MET A 102 -13.58 -10.72 9.25
N SER A 103 -13.30 -12.03 9.36
CA SER A 103 -13.97 -12.95 10.27
C SER A 103 -12.93 -13.72 11.09
N TYR A 104 -13.30 -14.14 12.29
CA TYR A 104 -12.45 -15.06 13.07
C TYR A 104 -12.11 -16.36 12.30
N LYS A 105 -12.98 -16.76 11.36
CA LYS A 105 -12.75 -17.94 10.49
C LYS A 105 -11.57 -17.77 9.54
N ASP A 106 -11.19 -16.55 9.22
CA ASP A 106 -10.05 -16.26 8.34
C ASP A 106 -8.73 -16.67 9.01
N PHE A 107 -8.66 -16.55 10.34
CA PHE A 107 -7.51 -17.02 11.13
C PHE A 107 -7.45 -18.55 11.21
N LEU A 108 -8.60 -19.23 11.17
CA LEU A 108 -8.65 -20.69 11.18
C LEU A 108 -8.22 -21.31 9.85
N GLY A 109 -8.09 -20.50 8.80
CA GLY A 109 -7.58 -20.94 7.49
C GLY A 109 -6.19 -21.57 7.56
N VAL A 110 -5.39 -21.23 8.59
CA VAL A 110 -4.07 -21.83 8.83
C VAL A 110 -4.13 -23.36 8.95
N PHE A 111 -5.17 -23.88 9.56
CA PHE A 111 -5.35 -25.33 9.72
C PHE A 111 -5.79 -26.04 8.43
N LYS A 112 -6.34 -25.28 7.47
CA LYS A 112 -6.78 -25.82 6.17
C LYS A 112 -5.68 -25.85 5.12
N ALA A 113 -4.70 -24.95 5.21
CA ALA A 113 -3.60 -24.83 4.24
C ALA A 113 -2.26 -24.54 4.97
N PRO A 114 -1.82 -25.37 5.92
CA PRO A 114 -0.68 -25.09 6.80
C PRO A 114 0.62 -24.87 6.01
N LYS A 115 0.88 -25.70 4.99
CA LYS A 115 2.06 -25.55 4.13
C LYS A 115 2.07 -24.20 3.41
N GLY A 116 0.95 -23.81 2.79
CA GLY A 116 0.84 -22.55 2.06
C GLY A 116 1.00 -21.33 2.96
N VAL A 117 0.43 -21.39 4.18
CA VAL A 117 0.58 -20.33 5.16
C VAL A 117 2.02 -20.23 5.65
N PHE A 118 2.64 -21.35 6.00
CA PHE A 118 4.04 -21.37 6.45
C PHE A 118 4.98 -20.79 5.37
N VAL A 119 4.88 -21.29 4.13
CA VAL A 119 5.71 -20.82 3.00
C VAL A 119 5.46 -19.34 2.74
N GLY A 120 4.19 -18.90 2.72
CA GLY A 120 3.84 -17.51 2.45
C GLY A 120 4.35 -16.54 3.52
N ILE A 121 4.17 -16.85 4.81
CA ILE A 121 4.64 -16.04 5.93
C ILE A 121 6.17 -15.99 5.98
N LEU A 122 6.82 -17.16 5.84
CA LEU A 122 8.28 -17.25 5.82
C LEU A 122 8.85 -16.42 4.66
N SER A 123 8.30 -16.59 3.44
CA SER A 123 8.75 -15.84 2.27
C SER A 123 8.55 -14.34 2.45
N HIS A 124 7.39 -13.93 3.00
CA HIS A 124 7.07 -12.52 3.20
C HIS A 124 8.05 -11.83 4.15
N PHE A 125 8.19 -12.37 5.38
CA PHE A 125 9.04 -11.78 6.42
C PHE A 125 10.54 -12.08 6.25
N THR A 126 10.93 -12.79 5.20
CA THR A 126 12.34 -12.98 4.83
C THR A 126 12.70 -12.17 3.59
N ILE A 127 11.97 -12.36 2.49
CA ILE A 127 12.31 -11.74 1.18
C ILE A 127 12.21 -10.23 1.25
N MET A 128 11.08 -9.70 1.72
CA MET A 128 10.85 -8.26 1.66
C MET A 128 11.74 -7.45 2.61
N PRO A 129 11.97 -7.87 3.88
CA PRO A 129 12.92 -7.17 4.73
C PRO A 129 14.36 -7.18 4.18
N LEU A 130 14.83 -8.34 3.67
CA LEU A 130 16.18 -8.46 3.13
C LEU A 130 16.36 -7.65 1.84
N LEU A 131 15.36 -7.63 0.94
CA LEU A 131 15.36 -6.77 -0.24
C LEU A 131 15.36 -5.29 0.16
N GLY A 132 14.52 -4.90 1.12
CA GLY A 132 14.49 -3.54 1.65
C GLY A 132 15.84 -3.11 2.21
N PHE A 133 16.49 -3.98 2.98
CA PHE A 133 17.83 -3.74 3.52
C PHE A 133 18.89 -3.64 2.42
N ALA A 134 18.90 -4.56 1.46
CA ALA A 134 19.87 -4.56 0.36
C ALA A 134 19.74 -3.27 -0.48
N LEU A 135 18.53 -2.91 -0.88
CA LEU A 135 18.28 -1.70 -1.68
C LEU A 135 18.60 -0.43 -0.89
N ALA A 136 18.25 -0.38 0.40
CA ALA A 136 18.60 0.72 1.29
C ALA A 136 20.12 0.90 1.40
N SER A 137 20.85 -0.19 1.62
CA SER A 137 22.32 -0.17 1.74
C SER A 137 23.04 0.27 0.46
N MET A 138 22.43 -0.01 -0.69
CA MET A 138 23.01 0.35 -2.01
C MET A 138 22.57 1.73 -2.50
N SER A 139 21.56 2.34 -1.88
CA SER A 139 20.92 3.56 -2.38
C SER A 139 21.76 4.83 -2.22
N GLY A 140 22.64 4.88 -1.24
CA GLY A 140 23.32 6.12 -0.82
C GLY A 140 22.40 7.15 -0.18
N PHE A 141 21.18 6.79 0.21
CA PHE A 141 20.25 7.69 0.89
C PHE A 141 20.71 8.03 2.31
N GLU A 142 20.22 9.16 2.80
CA GLU A 142 20.34 9.49 4.23
C GLU A 142 19.74 8.35 5.09
N PRO A 143 20.30 8.07 6.27
CA PRO A 143 19.93 6.92 7.10
C PRO A 143 18.42 6.80 7.36
N GLU A 144 17.71 7.90 7.56
CA GLU A 144 16.27 7.88 7.82
C GLU A 144 15.45 7.46 6.58
N ILE A 145 15.84 7.93 5.39
CA ILE A 145 15.16 7.56 4.13
C ILE A 145 15.44 6.09 3.82
N ALA A 146 16.68 5.63 4.00
CA ALA A 146 17.07 4.23 3.86
C ALA A 146 16.27 3.32 4.84
N ALA A 147 16.13 3.74 6.10
CA ALA A 147 15.31 3.03 7.08
C ALA A 147 13.83 2.92 6.65
N GLY A 148 13.31 3.91 5.91
CA GLY A 148 11.96 3.87 5.34
C GLY A 148 11.76 2.74 4.33
N MET A 149 12.79 2.42 3.52
CA MET A 149 12.76 1.26 2.60
C MET A 149 12.78 -0.06 3.36
N ILE A 150 13.53 -0.14 4.45
CA ILE A 150 13.56 -1.32 5.32
C ILE A 150 12.20 -1.48 6.01
N LEU A 151 11.64 -0.39 6.52
CA LEU A 151 10.36 -0.38 7.23
C LEU A 151 9.22 -0.91 6.36
N ILE A 152 9.14 -0.47 5.10
CA ILE A 152 8.10 -0.98 4.20
C ILE A 152 8.29 -2.48 3.91
N GLY A 153 9.53 -2.97 3.84
CA GLY A 153 9.83 -4.39 3.70
C GLY A 153 9.50 -5.22 4.94
N CYS A 154 9.63 -4.66 6.15
CA CYS A 154 9.32 -5.32 7.42
C CYS A 154 7.82 -5.28 7.79
N ALA A 155 7.00 -4.51 7.06
CA ALA A 155 5.58 -4.43 7.31
C ALA A 155 4.85 -5.72 6.91
N PRO A 156 3.68 -6.03 7.49
CA PRO A 156 2.85 -7.13 7.01
C PRO A 156 2.30 -6.84 5.62
N ASN A 157 1.75 -7.85 4.95
CA ASN A 157 1.15 -7.67 3.64
C ASN A 157 -0.14 -6.80 3.68
N ALA A 158 -0.49 -6.24 2.53
CA ALA A 158 -1.67 -5.39 2.40
C ALA A 158 -2.95 -6.20 2.17
N VAL A 159 -4.08 -5.73 2.72
CA VAL A 159 -5.41 -6.29 2.40
C VAL A 159 -5.74 -6.19 0.90
N ALA A 160 -5.21 -5.20 0.21
CA ALA A 160 -5.36 -5.06 -1.23
C ALA A 160 -4.85 -6.31 -2.00
N ALA A 161 -3.92 -7.08 -1.43
CA ALA A 161 -3.45 -8.35 -1.98
C ALA A 161 -4.61 -9.35 -2.19
N ASN A 162 -5.64 -9.33 -1.35
CA ASN A 162 -6.81 -10.20 -1.49
C ASN A 162 -7.59 -9.90 -2.77
N VAL A 163 -7.79 -8.61 -3.06
CA VAL A 163 -8.49 -8.17 -4.29
C VAL A 163 -7.66 -8.51 -5.53
N ILE A 164 -6.35 -8.26 -5.47
CA ILE A 164 -5.44 -8.58 -6.57
C ILE A 164 -5.36 -10.09 -6.79
N SER A 165 -5.32 -10.91 -5.73
CA SER A 165 -5.36 -12.38 -5.81
C SER A 165 -6.65 -12.88 -6.46
N TYR A 166 -7.79 -12.30 -6.09
CA TYR A 166 -9.06 -12.61 -6.73
C TYR A 166 -9.06 -12.31 -8.24
N LEU A 167 -8.60 -11.11 -8.62
CA LEU A 167 -8.51 -10.69 -10.02
C LEU A 167 -7.53 -11.54 -10.83
N ALA A 168 -6.45 -12.00 -10.22
CA ALA A 168 -5.43 -12.87 -10.82
C ALA A 168 -5.89 -14.34 -10.92
N LYS A 169 -7.10 -14.69 -10.47
CA LYS A 169 -7.59 -16.07 -10.32
C LYS A 169 -6.67 -16.96 -9.47
N ALA A 170 -6.03 -16.38 -8.49
CA ALA A 170 -5.20 -17.04 -7.49
C ALA A 170 -6.06 -17.65 -6.36
N ASN A 171 -5.43 -18.22 -5.34
CA ASN A 171 -6.13 -18.80 -4.18
C ASN A 171 -6.49 -17.70 -3.17
N LEU A 172 -7.73 -17.17 -3.29
CA LEU A 172 -8.23 -16.11 -2.42
C LEU A 172 -8.28 -16.52 -0.94
N ALA A 173 -8.63 -17.77 -0.64
CA ALA A 173 -8.71 -18.25 0.74
C ALA A 173 -7.32 -18.22 1.41
N LEU A 174 -6.29 -18.68 0.70
CA LEU A 174 -4.91 -18.59 1.17
C LEU A 174 -4.47 -17.12 1.34
N SER A 175 -4.83 -16.23 0.40
CA SER A 175 -4.50 -14.80 0.48
C SER A 175 -5.07 -14.16 1.75
N ILE A 176 -6.36 -14.39 2.03
CA ILE A 176 -7.03 -13.85 3.23
C ILE A 176 -6.35 -14.38 4.49
N THR A 177 -6.06 -15.68 4.54
CA THR A 177 -5.37 -16.28 5.69
C THR A 177 -3.97 -15.69 5.88
N LEU A 178 -3.18 -15.53 4.82
CA LEU A 178 -1.86 -14.91 4.88
C LEU A 178 -1.93 -13.48 5.42
N THR A 179 -2.89 -12.69 4.92
CA THR A 179 -3.09 -11.31 5.38
C THR A 179 -3.46 -11.27 6.87
N SER A 180 -4.35 -12.14 7.31
CA SER A 180 -4.79 -12.22 8.72
C SER A 180 -3.63 -12.61 9.64
N ILE A 181 -2.89 -13.66 9.28
CA ILE A 181 -1.77 -14.16 10.09
C ILE A 181 -0.60 -13.16 10.10
N ALA A 182 -0.23 -12.59 8.94
CA ALA A 182 0.84 -11.59 8.89
C ALA A 182 0.51 -10.36 9.74
N THR A 183 -0.75 -9.91 9.71
CA THR A 183 -1.21 -8.78 10.53
C THR A 183 -1.14 -9.10 12.02
N LEU A 184 -1.51 -10.33 12.43
CA LEU A 184 -1.42 -10.78 13.82
C LEU A 184 0.04 -10.90 14.32
N LEU A 185 0.96 -11.30 13.43
CA LEU A 185 2.39 -11.41 13.74
C LEU A 185 3.13 -10.06 13.70
N ALA A 186 2.57 -9.06 13.03
CA ALA A 186 3.21 -7.77 12.81
C ALA A 186 3.71 -7.07 14.09
N PRO A 187 2.97 -7.04 15.22
CA PRO A 187 3.46 -6.40 16.45
C PRO A 187 4.80 -6.96 16.95
N PHE A 188 5.11 -8.21 16.62
CA PHE A 188 6.34 -8.88 17.03
C PHE A 188 7.40 -8.85 15.94
N LEU A 189 7.05 -9.33 14.73
CA LEU A 189 8.02 -9.50 13.65
C LEU A 189 8.50 -8.17 13.06
N THR A 190 7.60 -7.20 12.85
CA THR A 190 7.99 -5.91 12.25
C THR A 190 9.01 -5.16 13.12
N PRO A 191 8.82 -4.97 14.45
CA PRO A 191 9.80 -4.28 15.28
C PRO A 191 11.13 -5.04 15.41
N LEU A 192 11.09 -6.37 15.49
CA LEU A 192 12.29 -7.19 15.59
C LEU A 192 13.11 -7.13 14.30
N LEU A 193 12.47 -7.25 13.14
CA LEU A 193 13.14 -7.12 11.84
C LEU A 193 13.68 -5.71 11.62
N MET A 194 12.92 -4.68 12.02
CA MET A 194 13.40 -3.30 11.99
C MET A 194 14.60 -3.08 12.91
N LYS A 195 14.61 -3.67 14.11
CA LYS A 195 15.79 -3.60 15.00
C LYS A 195 16.99 -4.29 14.38
N LEU A 196 16.78 -5.46 13.76
CA LEU A 196 17.86 -6.26 13.17
C LEU A 196 18.45 -5.57 11.92
N LEU A 197 17.63 -5.07 11.02
CA LEU A 197 18.04 -4.57 9.70
C LEU A 197 18.11 -3.04 9.64
N GLY A 198 17.14 -2.36 10.23
CA GLY A 198 17.06 -0.89 10.25
C GLY A 198 17.87 -0.25 11.38
N GLY A 199 18.20 -1.03 12.41
CA GLY A 199 18.97 -0.54 13.57
C GLY A 199 20.38 -0.03 13.25
N SER A 200 20.93 -0.40 12.10
CA SER A 200 22.19 0.15 11.58
C SER A 200 22.04 1.55 10.97
N PHE A 201 20.83 1.97 10.66
CA PHE A 201 20.52 3.26 10.04
C PHE A 201 19.93 4.26 11.02
N ILE A 202 19.03 3.80 11.90
CA ILE A 202 18.36 4.62 12.91
C ILE A 202 18.17 3.83 14.21
N GLU A 203 18.04 4.55 15.32
CA GLU A 203 17.68 3.92 16.59
C GLU A 203 16.23 3.43 16.56
N ILE A 204 16.02 2.16 16.95
CA ILE A 204 14.72 1.51 17.00
C ILE A 204 14.40 1.09 18.43
N ASN A 205 13.35 1.68 19.00
CA ASN A 205 12.73 1.20 20.22
C ASN A 205 11.70 0.12 19.89
N VAL A 206 12.06 -1.14 20.14
CA VAL A 206 11.22 -2.29 19.79
C VAL A 206 9.91 -2.27 20.56
N LEU A 207 9.94 -1.96 21.86
CA LEU A 207 8.74 -1.99 22.70
C LEU A 207 7.73 -0.90 22.33
N ASP A 208 8.20 0.32 22.08
CA ASP A 208 7.33 1.41 21.64
C ASP A 208 6.68 1.07 20.29
N MET A 209 7.47 0.55 19.36
CA MET A 209 7.00 0.15 18.05
C MET A 209 5.98 -1.01 18.12
N MET A 210 6.21 -2.01 18.99
CA MET A 210 5.24 -3.06 19.26
C MET A 210 3.92 -2.48 19.79
N TRP A 211 4.00 -1.58 20.75
CA TRP A 211 2.84 -0.95 21.36
C TRP A 211 2.06 -0.06 20.36
N ASP A 212 2.77 0.62 19.49
CA ASP A 212 2.16 1.41 18.42
C ASP A 212 1.40 0.54 17.42
N ILE A 213 1.96 -0.60 17.03
CA ILE A 213 1.26 -1.55 16.15
C ILE A 213 0.01 -2.12 16.86
N MET A 214 0.13 -2.47 18.15
CA MET A 214 -1.02 -2.94 18.92
C MET A 214 -2.16 -1.92 18.92
N LYS A 215 -1.87 -0.65 19.18
CA LYS A 215 -2.86 0.43 19.21
C LYS A 215 -3.42 0.78 17.82
N MET A 216 -2.55 0.85 16.79
CA MET A 216 -2.94 1.30 15.46
C MET A 216 -3.61 0.21 14.62
N VAL A 217 -3.32 -1.07 14.88
CA VAL A 217 -3.76 -2.18 14.02
C VAL A 217 -4.59 -3.19 14.77
N ILE A 218 -4.02 -3.82 15.81
CA ILE A 218 -4.68 -4.96 16.47
C ILE A 218 -5.96 -4.51 17.17
N LEU A 219 -5.90 -3.43 17.94
CA LEU A 219 -7.05 -2.92 18.68
C LEU A 219 -8.25 -2.58 17.78
N PRO A 220 -8.11 -1.75 16.71
CA PRO A 220 -9.24 -1.43 15.84
C PRO A 220 -9.75 -2.64 15.04
N ILE A 221 -8.88 -3.54 14.59
CA ILE A 221 -9.31 -4.77 13.90
C ILE A 221 -10.11 -5.67 14.85
N THR A 222 -9.60 -5.91 16.06
CA THR A 222 -10.29 -6.74 17.05
C THR A 222 -11.65 -6.16 17.41
N LEU A 223 -11.72 -4.84 17.64
CA LEU A 223 -12.98 -4.15 17.90
C LEU A 223 -13.96 -4.31 16.73
N ALA A 224 -13.49 -4.17 15.50
CA ALA A 224 -14.32 -4.31 14.31
C ALA A 224 -14.86 -5.75 14.15
N ILE A 225 -14.03 -6.78 14.36
CA ILE A 225 -14.44 -8.19 14.30
C ILE A 225 -15.50 -8.49 15.38
N VAL A 226 -15.28 -8.01 16.61
CA VAL A 226 -16.23 -8.20 17.70
C VAL A 226 -17.55 -7.51 17.40
N LEU A 227 -17.53 -6.25 16.93
CA LEU A 227 -18.74 -5.53 16.54
C LEU A 227 -19.46 -6.22 15.38
N ASN A 228 -18.71 -6.73 14.38
CA ASN A 228 -19.30 -7.44 13.25
C ASN A 228 -20.02 -8.73 13.72
N GLU A 229 -19.43 -9.46 14.66
CA GLU A 229 -20.05 -10.68 15.20
C GLU A 229 -21.29 -10.37 16.06
N LEU A 230 -21.22 -9.32 16.89
CA LEU A 230 -22.33 -8.94 17.79
C LEU A 230 -23.50 -8.28 17.06
N LEU A 231 -23.22 -7.41 16.10
CA LEU A 231 -24.23 -6.58 15.44
C LEU A 231 -24.70 -7.15 14.09
N LYS A 232 -23.95 -8.07 13.50
CA LYS A 232 -24.28 -8.80 12.25
C LYS A 232 -24.91 -7.90 11.17
N ASP A 233 -26.20 -8.14 10.89
CA ASP A 233 -26.92 -7.46 9.82
C ASP A 233 -27.09 -5.96 10.03
N LYS A 234 -27.06 -5.47 11.27
CA LYS A 234 -27.24 -4.05 11.61
C LYS A 234 -26.13 -3.16 11.10
N ILE A 235 -24.92 -3.71 10.89
CA ILE A 235 -23.75 -2.96 10.42
C ILE A 235 -23.29 -3.33 9.01
N LYS A 236 -24.08 -4.12 8.26
CA LYS A 236 -23.77 -4.46 6.86
C LYS A 236 -23.52 -3.25 5.95
N TRP A 237 -24.14 -2.11 6.25
CA TRP A 237 -23.91 -0.87 5.51
C TRP A 237 -22.47 -0.38 5.62
N LEU A 238 -21.77 -0.67 6.74
CA LEU A 238 -20.35 -0.33 6.90
C LEU A 238 -19.48 -1.00 5.83
N ASN A 239 -19.79 -2.23 5.44
CA ASN A 239 -19.05 -2.93 4.36
C ASN A 239 -19.06 -2.16 3.04
N SER A 240 -20.10 -1.36 2.79
CA SER A 240 -20.21 -0.55 1.56
C SER A 240 -19.48 0.79 1.68
N ILE A 241 -19.43 1.38 2.88
CA ILE A 241 -18.89 2.73 3.12
C ILE A 241 -17.40 2.67 3.46
N MET A 242 -16.95 1.69 4.25
CA MET A 242 -15.58 1.62 4.73
C MET A 242 -14.51 1.59 3.62
N PRO A 243 -14.70 0.94 2.46
CA PRO A 243 -13.72 1.05 1.38
C PRO A 243 -13.52 2.49 0.89
N MET A 244 -14.59 3.28 0.81
CA MET A 244 -14.52 4.68 0.40
C MET A 244 -13.84 5.53 1.47
N VAL A 245 -14.21 5.34 2.74
CA VAL A 245 -13.56 6.01 3.89
C VAL A 245 -12.06 5.70 3.91
N SER A 246 -11.68 4.44 3.71
CA SER A 246 -10.27 4.03 3.63
C SER A 246 -9.53 4.70 2.47
N MET A 247 -10.14 4.79 1.29
CA MET A 247 -9.52 5.46 0.13
C MET A 247 -9.26 6.94 0.41
N PHE A 248 -10.23 7.66 1.00
CA PHE A 248 -10.07 9.06 1.40
C PHE A 248 -9.03 9.20 2.51
N GLY A 249 -9.08 8.35 3.53
CA GLY A 249 -8.10 8.35 4.62
C GLY A 249 -6.66 8.14 4.11
N ILE A 250 -6.46 7.18 3.20
CA ILE A 250 -5.15 6.95 2.57
C ILE A 250 -4.70 8.17 1.77
N ALA A 251 -5.57 8.78 0.96
CA ALA A 251 -5.25 9.96 0.19
C ALA A 251 -4.88 11.14 1.11
N PHE A 252 -5.62 11.31 2.22
CA PHE A 252 -5.34 12.35 3.21
C PHE A 252 -4.01 12.12 3.95
N ILE A 253 -3.68 10.89 4.30
CA ILE A 253 -2.36 10.55 4.86
C ILE A 253 -1.25 10.85 3.84
N ILE A 254 -1.44 10.50 2.56
CA ILE A 254 -0.45 10.76 1.50
C ILE A 254 -0.18 12.26 1.34
N ILE A 255 -1.22 13.10 1.36
CA ILE A 255 -1.04 14.55 1.22
C ILE A 255 -0.22 15.13 2.38
N ILE A 256 -0.50 14.68 3.62
CA ILE A 256 0.26 15.11 4.82
C ILE A 256 1.72 14.65 4.73
N VAL A 257 1.97 13.37 4.45
CA VAL A 257 3.34 12.82 4.36
C VAL A 257 4.15 13.53 3.28
N THR A 258 3.53 13.76 2.12
CA THR A 258 4.16 14.48 1.01
C THR A 258 4.50 15.91 1.39
N ALA A 259 3.58 16.63 2.04
CA ALA A 259 3.82 18.01 2.46
C ALA A 259 4.94 18.12 3.50
N VAL A 260 4.93 17.24 4.50
CA VAL A 260 5.95 17.19 5.56
C VAL A 260 7.33 16.79 5.01
N GLY A 261 7.36 15.83 4.07
CA GLY A 261 8.62 15.32 3.48
C GLY A 261 8.98 15.96 2.13
N ARG A 262 8.40 17.11 1.78
CA ARG A 262 8.57 17.74 0.46
C ARG A 262 10.01 17.91 0.03
N GLU A 263 10.86 18.46 0.88
CA GLU A 263 12.27 18.73 0.53
C GLU A 263 13.05 17.47 0.23
N SER A 264 12.93 16.47 1.11
CA SER A 264 13.54 15.15 0.89
C SER A 264 13.00 14.48 -0.38
N LEU A 265 11.68 14.55 -0.63
CA LEU A 265 11.06 13.96 -1.82
C LEU A 265 11.54 14.60 -3.13
N LEU A 266 11.74 15.92 -3.15
CA LEU A 266 12.26 16.62 -4.32
C LEU A 266 13.73 16.26 -4.61
N THR A 267 14.50 15.93 -3.58
CA THR A 267 15.92 15.57 -3.71
C THR A 267 16.10 14.11 -4.15
N VAL A 268 15.43 13.17 -3.46
CA VAL A 268 15.67 11.73 -3.66
C VAL A 268 14.54 11.01 -4.38
N GLY A 269 13.43 11.70 -4.67
CA GLY A 269 12.19 11.09 -5.18
C GLY A 269 12.36 10.19 -6.39
N PRO A 270 13.02 10.60 -7.47
CA PRO A 270 13.17 9.76 -8.67
C PRO A 270 13.86 8.42 -8.38
N LEU A 271 14.96 8.44 -7.62
CA LEU A 271 15.67 7.22 -7.24
C LEU A 271 14.84 6.39 -6.26
N LEU A 272 14.16 7.02 -5.30
CA LEU A 272 13.31 6.33 -4.35
C LEU A 272 12.12 5.64 -5.03
N ILE A 273 11.52 6.27 -6.05
CA ILE A 273 10.47 5.67 -6.89
C ILE A 273 11.01 4.44 -7.62
N LEU A 274 12.19 4.56 -8.24
CA LEU A 274 12.81 3.44 -8.95
C LEU A 274 13.09 2.27 -8.01
N LEU A 275 13.73 2.53 -6.85
CA LEU A 275 14.07 1.49 -5.89
C LEU A 275 12.82 0.86 -5.24
N ALA A 276 11.78 1.64 -4.97
CA ALA A 276 10.50 1.11 -4.50
C ALA A 276 9.84 0.21 -5.56
N LEU A 277 9.93 0.57 -6.85
CA LEU A 277 9.44 -0.27 -7.94
C LEU A 277 10.23 -1.58 -8.04
N VAL A 278 11.56 -1.51 -7.98
CA VAL A 278 12.44 -2.69 -7.98
C VAL A 278 12.11 -3.60 -6.79
N HIS A 279 11.97 -3.03 -5.59
CA HIS A 279 11.59 -3.76 -4.37
C HIS A 279 10.25 -4.50 -4.55
N ASN A 280 9.25 -3.83 -5.09
CA ASN A 280 7.93 -4.41 -5.34
C ASN A 280 7.97 -5.55 -6.38
N LEU A 281 8.62 -5.33 -7.53
CA LEU A 281 8.71 -6.31 -8.61
C LEU A 281 9.53 -7.54 -8.21
N LEU A 282 10.65 -7.33 -7.50
CA LEU A 282 11.43 -8.42 -6.93
C LEU A 282 10.63 -9.20 -5.87
N GLY A 283 9.81 -8.51 -5.06
CA GLY A 283 8.90 -9.14 -4.13
C GLY A 283 7.93 -10.10 -4.81
N TYR A 284 7.28 -9.69 -5.90
CA TYR A 284 6.42 -10.57 -6.70
C TYR A 284 7.20 -11.75 -7.27
N THR A 285 8.36 -11.49 -7.86
CA THR A 285 9.18 -12.51 -8.55
C THR A 285 9.71 -13.53 -7.56
N LEU A 286 10.37 -13.09 -6.50
CA LEU A 286 10.97 -13.99 -5.52
C LEU A 286 9.89 -14.71 -4.69
N GLY A 287 8.76 -14.04 -4.40
CA GLY A 287 7.62 -14.67 -3.75
C GLY A 287 7.01 -15.79 -4.60
N TYR A 288 6.90 -15.60 -5.93
CA TYR A 288 6.45 -16.65 -6.83
C TYR A 288 7.41 -17.85 -6.85
N TRP A 289 8.70 -17.58 -7.03
CA TRP A 289 9.71 -18.63 -7.15
C TRP A 289 9.97 -19.34 -5.82
N SER A 290 9.89 -18.65 -4.69
CA SER A 290 9.95 -19.30 -3.38
C SER A 290 8.83 -20.34 -3.21
N ALA A 291 7.60 -19.98 -3.58
CA ALA A 291 6.48 -20.92 -3.53
C ALA A 291 6.67 -22.12 -4.48
N ARG A 292 7.21 -21.88 -5.69
CA ARG A 292 7.56 -22.95 -6.64
C ARG A 292 8.61 -23.90 -6.07
N LEU A 293 9.64 -23.40 -5.43
CA LEU A 293 10.70 -24.21 -4.81
C LEU A 293 10.13 -25.15 -3.72
N PHE A 294 9.09 -24.71 -3.00
CA PHE A 294 8.38 -25.55 -2.03
C PHE A 294 7.30 -26.45 -2.66
N GLY A 295 7.21 -26.54 -3.99
CA GLY A 295 6.27 -27.40 -4.71
C GLY A 295 4.81 -27.00 -4.48
N MET A 296 4.51 -25.69 -4.42
CA MET A 296 3.15 -25.16 -4.31
C MET A 296 2.45 -25.17 -5.67
N SER A 297 1.10 -25.28 -5.64
CA SER A 297 0.28 -25.17 -6.85
C SER A 297 0.43 -23.80 -7.52
N GLU A 298 0.13 -23.70 -8.83
CA GLU A 298 0.19 -22.43 -9.57
C GLU A 298 -0.68 -21.34 -8.93
N LYS A 299 -1.90 -21.71 -8.45
CA LYS A 299 -2.79 -20.79 -7.72
C LYS A 299 -2.13 -20.25 -6.45
N ASP A 300 -1.46 -21.11 -5.71
CA ASP A 300 -0.79 -20.72 -4.46
C ASP A 300 0.49 -19.92 -4.74
N CYS A 301 1.24 -20.26 -5.80
CA CYS A 301 2.41 -19.46 -6.22
C CYS A 301 2.02 -18.03 -6.58
N ARG A 302 0.93 -17.84 -7.35
CA ARG A 302 0.39 -16.50 -7.65
C ARG A 302 -0.04 -15.78 -6.38
N THR A 303 -0.69 -16.49 -5.45
CA THR A 303 -1.12 -15.93 -4.17
C THR A 303 0.05 -15.46 -3.33
N ILE A 304 1.06 -16.31 -3.14
CA ILE A 304 2.24 -15.99 -2.33
C ILE A 304 3.01 -14.83 -2.98
N ALA A 305 3.20 -14.84 -4.31
CA ALA A 305 3.83 -13.73 -5.03
C ALA A 305 3.14 -12.39 -4.72
N ILE A 306 1.81 -12.34 -4.88
CA ILE A 306 1.03 -11.12 -4.64
C ILE A 306 1.15 -10.68 -3.18
N ASN A 307 1.00 -11.61 -2.23
CA ASN A 307 1.09 -11.29 -0.81
C ASN A 307 2.49 -10.85 -0.37
N VAL A 308 3.56 -11.42 -0.94
CA VAL A 308 4.94 -11.00 -0.66
C VAL A 308 5.19 -9.60 -1.23
N GLY A 309 4.80 -9.32 -2.46
CA GLY A 309 5.08 -8.02 -3.09
C GLY A 309 4.20 -6.87 -2.61
N MET A 310 3.05 -7.12 -1.96
CA MET A 310 2.12 -6.07 -1.53
C MET A 310 2.20 -5.82 -0.03
N GLN A 311 2.73 -4.68 0.36
CA GLN A 311 3.06 -4.32 1.74
C GLN A 311 2.02 -3.38 2.38
N ASN A 312 1.87 -3.42 3.69
CA ASN A 312 1.00 -2.50 4.43
C ASN A 312 1.63 -1.11 4.58
N ALA A 313 1.58 -0.34 3.50
CA ALA A 313 2.09 1.03 3.48
C ALA A 313 1.35 1.98 4.45
N GLY A 314 0.11 1.66 4.83
CA GLY A 314 -0.64 2.42 5.84
C GLY A 314 0.03 2.32 7.21
N LEU A 315 0.23 1.09 7.69
CA LEU A 315 0.92 0.83 8.95
C LEU A 315 2.33 1.45 8.96
N SER A 316 3.11 1.25 7.89
CA SER A 316 4.48 1.78 7.82
C SER A 316 4.52 3.31 7.96
N LYS A 317 3.57 4.04 7.36
CA LYS A 317 3.44 5.50 7.56
C LYS A 317 3.09 5.87 8.99
N GLY A 318 2.23 5.09 9.64
CA GLY A 318 1.91 5.28 11.06
C GLY A 318 3.10 5.08 11.97
N LEU A 319 3.89 4.04 11.71
CA LEU A 319 5.12 3.79 12.46
C LEU A 319 6.16 4.89 12.25
N ALA A 320 6.33 5.37 11.02
CA ALA A 320 7.19 6.52 10.74
C ALA A 320 6.72 7.79 11.47
N HIS A 321 5.39 7.97 11.61
CA HIS A 321 4.81 9.05 12.43
C HIS A 321 5.11 8.85 13.92
N GLY A 322 4.89 7.64 14.45
CA GLY A 322 5.20 7.29 15.85
C GLY A 322 6.68 7.51 16.21
N MET A 323 7.59 7.27 15.27
CA MET A 323 9.03 7.57 15.41
C MET A 323 9.35 9.07 15.31
N GLY A 324 8.39 9.95 15.01
CA GLY A 324 8.64 11.37 14.73
C GLY A 324 9.37 11.64 13.41
N LYS A 325 9.48 10.64 12.51
CA LYS A 325 10.29 10.67 11.27
C LYS A 325 9.43 10.56 10.00
N LEU A 326 8.25 11.19 10.03
CA LEU A 326 7.26 11.07 8.96
C LEU A 326 7.77 11.57 7.60
N GLY A 327 8.50 12.70 7.60
CA GLY A 327 9.00 13.37 6.40
C GLY A 327 10.21 12.69 5.75
N THR A 328 10.78 11.69 6.39
CA THR A 328 11.95 10.93 5.94
C THR A 328 11.65 9.44 5.85
N VAL A 329 11.50 8.74 6.98
CA VAL A 329 11.14 7.31 7.03
C VAL A 329 9.79 7.02 6.35
N GLY A 330 8.83 7.96 6.40
CA GLY A 330 7.50 7.82 5.80
C GLY A 330 7.46 7.90 4.27
N LEU A 331 8.52 8.37 3.60
CA LEU A 331 8.52 8.60 2.15
C LEU A 331 8.47 7.31 1.33
N ALA A 332 9.29 6.32 1.66
CA ALA A 332 9.27 5.04 0.95
C ALA A 332 7.90 4.33 1.05
N PRO A 333 7.27 4.20 2.24
CA PRO A 333 5.91 3.72 2.36
C PRO A 333 4.86 4.55 1.61
N MET A 334 5.05 5.88 1.53
CA MET A 334 4.14 6.76 0.82
C MET A 334 4.13 6.47 -0.69
N ILE A 335 5.31 6.28 -1.28
CA ILE A 335 5.48 5.96 -2.70
C ILE A 335 5.03 4.52 -2.99
N TYR A 336 5.39 3.57 -2.13
CA TYR A 336 5.13 2.15 -2.32
C TYR A 336 3.64 1.82 -2.40
N GLY A 337 2.80 2.45 -1.57
CA GLY A 337 1.36 2.18 -1.50
C GLY A 337 0.63 2.31 -2.85
N PRO A 338 0.63 3.47 -3.51
CA PRO A 338 0.04 3.62 -4.83
C PRO A 338 0.69 2.73 -5.89
N MET A 339 2.02 2.61 -5.86
CA MET A 339 2.79 1.86 -6.84
C MET A 339 2.42 0.36 -6.84
N MET A 340 2.35 -0.28 -5.67
CA MET A 340 2.00 -1.70 -5.58
C MET A 340 0.58 -2.00 -6.09
N ASN A 341 -0.35 -1.04 -5.98
CA ASN A 341 -1.70 -1.19 -6.52
C ASN A 341 -1.71 -1.15 -8.05
N ILE A 342 -0.86 -0.30 -8.67
CA ILE A 342 -0.71 -0.23 -10.12
C ILE A 342 -0.05 -1.52 -10.63
N SER A 343 1.11 -1.87 -10.11
CA SER A 343 1.88 -3.05 -10.52
C SER A 343 1.11 -4.35 -10.27
N GLY A 344 0.44 -4.47 -9.12
CA GLY A 344 -0.43 -5.60 -8.79
C GLY A 344 -1.61 -5.73 -9.73
N SER A 345 -2.25 -4.63 -10.13
CA SER A 345 -3.34 -4.65 -11.11
C SER A 345 -2.87 -5.08 -12.50
N ILE A 346 -1.67 -4.66 -12.92
CA ILE A 346 -1.04 -5.10 -14.17
C ILE A 346 -0.74 -6.61 -14.09
N LEU A 347 -0.13 -7.07 -13.01
CA LEU A 347 0.19 -8.47 -12.78
C LEU A 347 -1.07 -9.35 -12.77
N ALA A 348 -2.14 -8.90 -12.09
CA ALA A 348 -3.41 -9.60 -12.07
C ALA A 348 -4.03 -9.70 -13.48
N SER A 349 -3.97 -8.62 -14.25
CA SER A 349 -4.47 -8.61 -15.64
C SER A 349 -3.70 -9.58 -16.53
N PHE A 350 -2.40 -9.69 -16.33
CA PHE A 350 -1.55 -10.64 -17.03
C PHE A 350 -1.90 -12.10 -16.66
N TRP A 351 -2.05 -12.40 -15.37
CA TRP A 351 -2.35 -13.75 -14.90
C TRP A 351 -3.79 -14.17 -15.15
N LYS A 352 -4.75 -13.25 -15.14
CA LYS A 352 -6.15 -13.53 -15.44
C LYS A 352 -6.36 -14.25 -16.77
N ASN A 353 -5.53 -13.90 -17.76
CA ASN A 353 -5.61 -14.43 -19.13
C ASN A 353 -4.75 -15.69 -19.35
N LYS A 354 -3.94 -16.10 -18.36
CA LYS A 354 -3.14 -17.32 -18.43
C LYS A 354 -3.90 -18.50 -17.81
N PRO A 355 -4.14 -19.59 -18.57
CA PRO A 355 -4.79 -20.79 -18.04
C PRO A 355 -3.98 -21.36 -16.87
N ILE A 356 -4.67 -21.91 -15.90
CA ILE A 356 -4.08 -22.70 -14.83
C ILE A 356 -4.32 -24.14 -15.25
N ASN A 357 -3.26 -24.86 -15.61
CA ASN A 357 -3.40 -26.28 -15.92
C ASN A 357 -3.76 -27.04 -14.65
N GLU A 358 -4.97 -27.53 -14.59
CA GLU A 358 -5.49 -28.27 -13.41
C GLU A 358 -4.80 -29.64 -13.25
N GLU A 359 -4.13 -30.17 -14.28
CA GLU A 359 -3.39 -31.42 -14.26
C GLU A 359 -2.15 -31.41 -13.34
N GLU A 360 -1.54 -30.24 -13.09
CA GLU A 360 -0.43 -30.12 -12.11
C GLU A 360 -0.91 -30.32 -10.65
N ILE A 361 -2.21 -30.23 -10.38
CA ILE A 361 -2.79 -30.38 -9.04
C ILE A 361 -2.82 -31.86 -8.62
N THR A 362 -2.89 -32.78 -9.56
CA THR A 362 -3.01 -34.23 -9.32
C THR A 362 -1.67 -34.93 -9.12
N SER A 363 -0.58 -34.39 -9.68
CA SER A 363 0.75 -35.01 -9.57
C SER A 363 1.45 -34.79 -8.21
N THR A 364 0.97 -33.87 -7.38
CA THR A 364 1.52 -33.61 -6.04
C THR A 364 0.76 -34.34 -4.91
N LYS A 365 -0.21 -35.20 -5.26
CA LYS A 365 -0.98 -36.00 -4.29
C LYS A 365 -0.57 -37.48 -4.23
N ASN A 366 0.46 -37.87 -4.97
CA ASN A 366 1.06 -39.22 -4.91
C ASN A 366 2.40 -39.23 -4.19
#